data_97afae0dbe45e982fd571f267a1b7f94
#
_entry.id   97afae0dbe45e982fd571f267a1b7f94
#
_cell.length_a   1.000
_cell.length_b   1.000
_cell.length_c   1.000
_cell.angle_alpha   90.00
_cell.angle_beta   90.00
_cell.angle_gamma   90.00
#
_symmetry.space_group_name_H-M   'P 1'
#
loop_
_entity.id
_entity.type
_entity.pdbx_description
1 polymer ?
#
loop_
_entity_poly.entity_id
_entity_poly.type
_entity_poly.pdbx_seq_one_letter_code
_entity_poly.pdbx_strand_id
1 'polypeptide(L)'
;ASLSQGYPMGAIMRLEYGNENVRFKYRTIEGVTVTGVTPEFLILDGQQRLTSMYRATCCKEPVETTTEKGKEIKRFYYLDIKKCLDESEDRVDAVIAVPSDRKIKTNFDRDVVLDLSTRELEFEHEMFPINI
;
A
#
# COMPACT_ATOMS: atom_id res chain seq x y z
N ALA A 1 7.01 0.38 5.93
CA ALA A 1 8.22 0.42 6.76
C ALA A 1 9.49 0.58 5.91
N SER A 2 9.90 -0.40 5.09
CA SER A 2 11.16 -0.33 4.34
C SER A 2 11.30 0.89 3.43
N LEU A 3 10.20 1.34 2.80
CA LEU A 3 10.18 2.53 1.94
C LEU A 3 10.42 3.83 2.72
N SER A 4 9.78 3.97 3.88
CA SER A 4 9.91 5.18 4.70
C SER A 4 11.31 5.35 5.28
N GLN A 5 12.02 4.26 5.50
CA GLN A 5 13.38 4.26 6.03
C GLN A 5 14.47 4.30 4.94
N GLY A 6 14.07 4.27 3.65
CA GLY A 6 15.06 4.24 2.56
C GLY A 6 15.83 2.93 2.46
N TYR A 7 15.36 1.86 3.09
CA TYR A 7 16.00 0.56 2.96
C TYR A 7 15.83 -0.01 1.55
N PRO A 8 16.85 -0.71 1.02
CA PRO A 8 16.75 -1.32 -0.29
C PRO A 8 15.68 -2.41 -0.27
N MET A 9 14.68 -2.27 -1.15
CA MET A 9 13.59 -3.23 -1.28
C MET A 9 13.96 -4.43 -2.17
N GLY A 10 15.22 -4.58 -2.52
CA GLY A 10 15.73 -5.56 -3.45
C GLY A 10 15.57 -5.11 -4.91
N ALA A 11 16.16 -5.89 -5.82
CA ALA A 11 16.11 -5.62 -7.25
C ALA A 11 14.77 -6.05 -7.85
N ILE A 12 14.36 -5.37 -8.91
CA ILE A 12 13.28 -5.81 -9.80
C ILE A 12 13.94 -6.30 -11.08
N MET A 13 13.70 -7.55 -11.44
CA MET A 13 14.17 -8.11 -12.69
C MET A 13 13.09 -7.93 -13.76
N ARG A 14 13.45 -7.29 -14.87
CA ARG A 14 12.56 -7.10 -16.01
C ARG A 14 13.18 -7.68 -17.29
N LEU A 15 12.33 -8.16 -18.16
CA LEU A 15 12.66 -8.63 -19.49
C LEU A 15 11.95 -7.75 -20.52
N GLU A 16 12.67 -7.31 -21.54
CA GLU A 16 12.07 -6.63 -22.68
C GLU A 16 11.18 -7.60 -23.45
N TYR A 17 9.94 -7.19 -23.72
CA TYR A 17 8.97 -8.00 -24.46
C TYR A 17 8.89 -7.54 -25.91
N GLY A 18 8.67 -8.48 -26.83
CA GLY A 18 8.56 -8.20 -28.27
C GLY A 18 9.71 -8.74 -29.11
N ASN A 19 10.67 -9.42 -28.49
CA ASN A 19 11.67 -10.17 -29.22
C ASN A 19 11.02 -11.43 -29.87
N GLU A 20 11.26 -11.68 -31.15
CA GLU A 20 10.68 -12.81 -31.90
C GLU A 20 11.00 -14.18 -31.27
N ASN A 21 12.11 -14.27 -30.55
CA ASN A 21 12.58 -15.48 -29.89
C ASN A 21 12.02 -15.67 -28.46
N VAL A 22 11.30 -14.67 -27.90
CA VAL A 22 10.82 -14.69 -26.53
C VAL A 22 9.30 -14.56 -26.53
N ARG A 23 8.61 -15.69 -26.40
CA ARG A 23 7.15 -15.77 -26.37
C ARG A 23 6.66 -16.23 -25.01
N PHE A 24 6.68 -15.33 -24.02
CA PHE A 24 6.07 -15.60 -22.72
C PHE A 24 4.59 -15.19 -22.71
N LYS A 25 3.76 -16.05 -22.12
CA LYS A 25 2.40 -15.67 -21.76
C LYS A 25 2.49 -14.79 -20.51
N TYR A 26 2.12 -13.53 -20.66
CA TYR A 26 2.11 -12.58 -19.54
C TYR A 26 0.72 -12.43 -18.92
N ARG A 27 0.69 -11.92 -17.73
CA ARG A 27 -0.52 -11.47 -17.02
C ARG A 27 -0.25 -10.10 -16.41
N THR A 28 -1.32 -9.32 -16.19
CA THR A 28 -1.22 -8.05 -15.46
C THR A 28 -0.82 -8.29 -13.99
N ILE A 29 -0.26 -7.27 -13.37
CA ILE A 29 -0.08 -7.25 -11.92
C ILE A 29 -1.47 -7.35 -11.27
N GLU A 30 -1.56 -8.08 -10.18
CA GLU A 30 -2.82 -8.30 -9.47
C GLU A 30 -3.45 -6.97 -9.01
N GLY A 31 -4.73 -6.78 -9.31
CA GLY A 31 -5.45 -5.53 -9.08
C GLY A 31 -5.39 -4.53 -10.24
N VAL A 32 -4.61 -4.80 -11.30
CA VAL A 32 -4.56 -3.97 -12.51
C VAL A 32 -5.37 -4.60 -13.63
N THR A 33 -6.37 -3.89 -14.12
CA THR A 33 -7.15 -4.29 -15.30
C THR A 33 -6.69 -3.48 -16.50
N VAL A 34 -6.07 -4.14 -17.47
CA VAL A 34 -5.67 -3.54 -18.73
C VAL A 34 -6.18 -4.40 -19.87
N THR A 35 -6.84 -3.79 -20.84
CA THR A 35 -7.32 -4.48 -22.05
C THR A 35 -6.65 -3.89 -23.30
N GLY A 36 -6.18 -4.78 -24.18
CA GLY A 36 -5.67 -4.38 -25.50
C GLY A 36 -4.30 -3.71 -25.51
N VAL A 37 -3.55 -3.77 -24.42
CA VAL A 37 -2.18 -3.21 -24.34
C VAL A 37 -1.16 -4.33 -24.38
N THR A 38 -0.20 -4.22 -25.29
CA THR A 38 0.97 -5.09 -25.31
C THR A 38 2.03 -4.50 -24.37
N PRO A 39 2.57 -5.29 -23.43
CA PRO A 39 3.58 -4.78 -22.52
C PRO A 39 4.91 -4.54 -23.25
N GLU A 40 5.65 -3.54 -22.87
CA GLU A 40 7.03 -3.34 -23.31
C GLU A 40 8.01 -4.19 -22.48
N PHE A 41 7.67 -4.40 -21.21
CA PHE A 41 8.51 -5.17 -20.29
C PHE A 41 7.69 -6.17 -19.48
N LEU A 42 8.29 -7.32 -19.24
CA LEU A 42 7.78 -8.32 -18.30
C LEU A 42 8.59 -8.26 -17.01
N ILE A 43 7.90 -8.41 -15.88
CA ILE A 43 8.55 -8.49 -14.57
C ILE A 43 8.80 -9.96 -14.26
N LEU A 44 10.07 -10.35 -14.19
CA LEU A 44 10.47 -11.73 -13.89
C LEU A 44 10.58 -11.96 -12.38
N ASP A 45 11.07 -10.96 -11.64
CA ASP A 45 11.14 -11.01 -10.18
C ASP A 45 10.71 -9.68 -9.57
N GLY A 46 10.23 -9.73 -8.33
CA GLY A 46 9.73 -8.57 -7.60
C GLY A 46 8.24 -8.28 -7.78
N GLN A 47 7.48 -9.17 -8.42
CA GLN A 47 6.03 -9.01 -8.64
C GLN A 47 5.26 -8.74 -7.35
N GLN A 48 5.54 -9.50 -6.29
CA GLN A 48 4.86 -9.35 -4.99
C GLN A 48 5.09 -7.97 -4.38
N ARG A 49 6.31 -7.47 -4.47
CA ARG A 49 6.69 -6.14 -3.97
C ARG A 49 5.96 -5.03 -4.72
N LEU A 50 5.97 -5.11 -6.07
CA LEU A 50 5.25 -4.15 -6.91
C LEU A 50 3.74 -4.22 -6.70
N THR A 51 3.16 -5.40 -6.57
CA THR A 51 1.74 -5.60 -6.28
C THR A 51 1.37 -4.94 -4.95
N SER A 52 2.16 -5.18 -3.90
CA SER A 52 1.92 -4.59 -2.58
C SER A 52 2.02 -3.07 -2.60
N MET A 53 3.04 -2.53 -3.29
CA MET A 53 3.18 -1.08 -3.47
C MET A 53 2.00 -0.50 -4.24
N TYR A 54 1.65 -1.08 -5.38
CA TYR A 54 0.54 -0.62 -6.20
C TYR A 54 -0.78 -0.61 -5.41
N ARG A 55 -1.06 -1.69 -4.67
CA ARG A 55 -2.26 -1.78 -3.83
C ARG A 55 -2.27 -0.72 -2.73
N ALA A 56 -1.12 -0.47 -2.09
CA ALA A 56 -1.03 0.50 -1.01
C ALA A 56 -1.11 1.95 -1.48
N THR A 57 -0.68 2.26 -2.72
CA THR A 57 -0.54 3.65 -3.19
C THR A 57 -1.53 4.05 -4.27
N CYS A 58 -1.97 3.12 -5.12
CA CYS A 58 -2.77 3.43 -6.31
C CYS A 58 -4.20 2.87 -6.27
N CYS A 59 -4.50 1.93 -5.35
CA CYS A 59 -5.84 1.37 -5.25
C CYS A 59 -6.69 2.17 -4.27
N LYS A 60 -7.91 2.51 -4.67
CA LYS A 60 -8.89 3.19 -3.81
C LYS A 60 -9.49 2.27 -2.75
N GLU A 61 -9.41 0.97 -2.97
CA GLU A 61 -9.92 -0.04 -2.06
C GLU A 61 -8.93 -0.32 -0.92
N PRO A 62 -9.42 -0.73 0.26
CA PRO A 62 -8.55 -1.09 1.36
C PRO A 62 -7.71 -2.32 0.99
N VAL A 63 -6.44 -2.30 1.38
CA VAL A 63 -5.50 -3.39 1.11
C VAL A 63 -5.86 -4.62 1.94
N GLU A 64 -6.02 -5.76 1.28
CA GLU A 64 -6.15 -7.04 1.94
C GLU A 64 -4.80 -7.45 2.53
N THR A 65 -4.77 -7.74 3.81
CA THR A 65 -3.58 -8.17 4.53
C THR A 65 -3.93 -9.23 5.56
N THR A 66 -2.93 -9.93 6.04
CA THR A 66 -3.11 -11.00 7.02
C THR A 66 -2.43 -10.62 8.33
N THR A 67 -3.12 -10.80 9.43
CA THR A 67 -2.52 -10.62 10.76
C THR A 67 -1.53 -11.73 11.06
N GLU A 68 -0.67 -11.54 12.07
CA GLU A 68 0.25 -12.58 12.56
C GLU A 68 -0.48 -13.89 12.95
N LYS A 69 -1.74 -13.81 13.32
CA LYS A 69 -2.59 -14.96 13.66
C LYS A 69 -3.28 -15.59 12.45
N GLY A 70 -2.94 -15.16 11.22
CA GLY A 70 -3.51 -15.72 9.99
C GLY A 70 -4.92 -15.20 9.64
N LYS A 71 -5.46 -14.21 10.34
CA LYS A 71 -6.77 -13.62 10.03
C LYS A 71 -6.64 -12.61 8.89
N GLU A 72 -7.42 -12.77 7.84
CA GLU A 72 -7.55 -11.79 6.77
C GLU A 72 -8.26 -10.53 7.27
N ILE A 73 -7.69 -9.39 6.98
CA ILE A 73 -8.22 -8.07 7.33
C ILE A 73 -8.02 -7.10 6.17
N LYS A 74 -8.83 -6.04 6.14
CA LYS A 74 -8.73 -4.96 5.16
C LYS A 74 -8.29 -3.68 5.85
N ARG A 75 -7.27 -3.01 5.32
CA ARG A 75 -6.68 -1.82 5.92
C ARG A 75 -6.44 -0.73 4.89
N PHE A 76 -6.67 0.51 5.31
CA PHE A 76 -6.12 1.71 4.69
C PHE A 76 -4.83 2.10 5.40
N TYR A 77 -3.93 2.74 4.68
CA TYR A 77 -2.67 3.22 5.23
C TYR A 77 -2.62 4.74 5.14
N TYR A 78 -2.22 5.37 6.23
CA TYR A 78 -2.08 6.80 6.37
C TYR A 78 -0.68 7.16 6.86
N LEU A 79 -0.24 8.36 6.51
CA LEU A 79 0.91 9.01 7.12
C LEU A 79 0.43 9.98 8.19
N ASP A 80 0.92 9.83 9.41
CA ASP A 80 0.82 10.82 10.46
C ASP A 80 1.85 11.91 10.19
N ILE A 81 1.38 13.09 9.75
CA ILE A 81 2.27 14.17 9.34
C ILE A 81 3.08 14.71 10.51
N LYS A 82 2.50 14.77 11.72
CA LYS A 82 3.23 15.19 12.93
C LYS A 82 4.43 14.29 13.18
N LYS A 83 4.22 12.98 13.16
CA LYS A 83 5.30 12.00 13.34
C LYS A 83 6.30 12.01 12.19
N CYS A 84 5.87 12.29 10.95
CA CYS A 84 6.77 12.41 9.82
C CYS A 84 7.76 13.58 9.97
N LEU A 85 7.33 14.66 10.64
CA LEU A 85 8.10 15.88 10.84
C LEU A 85 8.90 15.88 12.16
N ASP A 86 8.63 14.96 13.05
CA ASP A 86 9.36 14.80 14.31
C ASP A 86 10.64 13.98 14.07
N GLU A 87 11.79 14.63 14.22
CA GLU A 87 13.09 13.98 14.03
C GLU A 87 13.41 12.95 15.11
N SER A 88 12.73 12.97 16.25
CA SER A 88 12.89 12.03 17.37
C SER A 88 12.11 10.72 17.19
N GLU A 89 11.10 10.72 16.32
CA GLU A 89 10.26 9.55 16.04
C GLU A 89 10.83 8.68 14.92
N ASP A 90 10.61 7.37 14.99
CA ASP A 90 10.94 6.48 13.88
C ASP A 90 9.89 6.68 12.76
N ARG A 91 10.37 6.90 11.53
CA ARG A 91 9.52 7.05 10.34
C ARG A 91 8.57 5.87 10.11
N VAL A 92 8.88 4.70 10.66
CA VAL A 92 7.98 3.53 10.61
C VAL A 92 6.72 3.79 11.42
N ASP A 93 6.83 4.46 12.56
CA ASP A 93 5.72 4.76 13.46
C ASP A 93 4.78 5.85 12.90
N ALA A 94 5.23 6.58 11.89
CA ALA A 94 4.40 7.52 11.15
C ALA A 94 3.43 6.83 10.15
N VAL A 95 3.64 5.54 9.83
CA VAL A 95 2.74 4.79 8.95
C VAL A 95 1.67 4.09 9.79
N ILE A 96 0.43 4.56 9.70
CA ILE A 96 -0.69 4.06 10.49
C ILE A 96 -1.61 3.20 9.60
N ALA A 97 -1.94 2.00 10.08
CA ALA A 97 -2.88 1.10 9.45
C ALA A 97 -4.27 1.24 10.09
N VAL A 98 -5.25 1.67 9.32
CA VAL A 98 -6.61 1.96 9.78
C VAL A 98 -7.58 0.92 9.20
N PRO A 99 -8.57 0.42 9.98
CA PRO A 99 -9.61 -0.48 9.48
C PRO A 99 -10.36 0.08 8.27
N SER A 100 -11.09 -0.80 7.56
CA SER A 100 -11.84 -0.43 6.34
C SER A 100 -12.95 0.59 6.58
N ASP A 101 -13.45 0.74 7.82
CA ASP A 101 -14.39 1.79 8.22
C ASP A 101 -13.72 3.15 8.50
N ARG A 102 -12.38 3.22 8.33
CA ARG A 102 -11.52 4.38 8.58
C ARG A 102 -11.58 4.90 10.02
N LYS A 103 -11.87 4.03 10.98
CA LYS A 103 -11.95 4.37 12.39
C LYS A 103 -11.06 3.46 13.23
N ILE A 104 -10.28 4.06 14.12
CA ILE A 104 -9.57 3.32 15.17
C ILE A 104 -10.41 3.38 16.43
N LYS A 105 -10.73 2.21 16.95
CA LYS A 105 -11.59 2.05 18.13
C LYS A 105 -10.85 1.34 19.24
N THR A 106 -11.22 1.64 20.47
CA THR A 106 -10.72 0.98 21.69
C THR A 106 -11.91 0.48 22.52
N ASN A 107 -11.63 -0.14 23.65
CA ASN A 107 -12.64 -0.60 24.59
C ASN A 107 -13.72 -1.49 23.93
N PHE A 108 -13.29 -2.54 23.20
CA PHE A 108 -14.18 -3.45 22.46
C PHE A 108 -15.09 -2.73 21.46
N ASP A 109 -14.50 -1.85 20.65
CA ASP A 109 -15.17 -1.04 19.62
C ASP A 109 -16.20 0.00 20.13
N ARG A 110 -16.18 0.31 21.42
CA ARG A 110 -17.11 1.28 22.02
C ARG A 110 -16.65 2.73 21.87
N ASP A 111 -15.33 2.96 21.95
CA ASP A 111 -14.77 4.31 21.95
C ASP A 111 -14.00 4.53 20.65
N VAL A 112 -14.38 5.55 19.89
CA VAL A 112 -13.64 5.97 18.68
C VAL A 112 -12.52 6.90 19.12
N VAL A 113 -11.27 6.48 18.89
CA VAL A 113 -10.06 7.25 19.21
C VAL A 113 -9.63 8.10 18.03
N LEU A 114 -9.81 7.60 16.81
CA LEU A 114 -9.47 8.30 15.58
C LEU A 114 -10.53 7.99 14.53
N ASP A 115 -11.10 9.02 13.93
CA ASP A 115 -12.05 8.93 12.83
C ASP A 115 -11.48 9.64 11.59
N LEU A 116 -11.26 8.91 10.52
CA LEU A 116 -10.74 9.41 9.25
C LEU A 116 -11.74 9.13 8.11
N SER A 117 -13.03 9.09 8.42
CA SER A 117 -14.09 8.75 7.47
C SER A 117 -14.36 9.86 6.45
N THR A 118 -13.95 11.09 6.72
CA THR A 118 -14.08 12.24 5.80
C THR A 118 -12.75 12.96 5.63
N ARG A 119 -12.62 13.71 4.53
CA ARG A 119 -11.42 14.50 4.25
C ARG A 119 -11.17 15.58 5.31
N GLU A 120 -12.21 16.19 5.83
CA GLU A 120 -12.13 17.22 6.87
C GLU A 120 -11.47 16.63 8.12
N LEU A 121 -11.88 15.44 8.53
CA LEU A 121 -11.30 14.72 9.67
C LEU A 121 -9.86 14.29 9.40
N GLU A 122 -9.54 13.87 8.17
CA GLU A 122 -8.15 13.58 7.77
C GLU A 122 -7.26 14.81 7.94
N PHE A 123 -7.73 16.01 7.53
CA PHE A 123 -7.00 17.27 7.73
C PHE A 123 -6.93 17.68 9.20
N GLU A 124 -8.01 17.56 9.95
CA GLU A 124 -8.06 17.93 11.38
C GLU A 124 -7.06 17.09 12.19
N HIS A 125 -6.96 15.82 11.88
CA HIS A 125 -6.02 14.90 12.52
C HIS A 125 -4.62 14.89 11.89
N GLU A 126 -4.38 15.71 10.86
CA GLU A 126 -3.11 15.77 10.11
C GLU A 126 -2.68 14.40 9.55
N MET A 127 -3.65 13.63 9.08
CA MET A 127 -3.47 12.31 8.49
C MET A 127 -3.54 12.39 6.97
N PHE A 128 -2.51 11.89 6.29
CA PHE A 128 -2.45 11.84 4.83
C PHE A 128 -2.66 10.40 4.32
N PRO A 129 -3.70 10.13 3.52
CA PRO A 129 -3.91 8.81 2.95
C PRO A 129 -2.79 8.49 1.94
N ILE A 130 -2.21 7.28 2.02
CA ILE A 130 -1.15 6.86 1.10
C ILE A 130 -1.74 6.50 -0.27
N ASN A 131 -2.95 5.97 -0.28
CA ASN A 131 -3.69 5.65 -1.50
C ASN A 131 -4.54 6.86 -1.93
N ILE A 132 -4.22 7.44 -3.03
CA ILE A 132 -4.90 8.61 -3.61
C ILE A 132 -5.82 8.18 -4.76
#